data_550db0aee64c5530478c19e9c5be07ec
#
_entry.id   550db0aee64c5530478c19e9c5be07ec
#
_cell.length_a   1.000
_cell.length_b   1.000
_cell.length_c   1.000
_cell.angle_alpha   90.00
_cell.angle_beta   90.00
_cell.angle_gamma   90.00
#
_symmetry.space_group_name_H-M   'P 1'
#
loop_
_entity.id
_entity.type
_entity.pdbx_description
1 polymer ?
#
loop_
_entity_poly.entity_id
_entity_poly.type
_entity_poly.pdbx_seq_one_letter_code
_entity_poly.pdbx_strand_id
1 'polypeptide(L)'
;EILRCLVGSEMCIRDRCMALITYILIAIPVCLLAIILWLYFNYWKYKRKNHFILLILLFYPVLSYAQYMDKTQCKISFSSHANQAGKLEYTQDGIIYRFTPESNAWKITIKNNTNKNARINWEKGSFIINGKASGISLYPFTSDDPPTDVIKEKSEITRTVTASNLIKGKKVNKIYSKRNLKRNGRTSVNIALPIGIGNKPQFFHIFNFIVTAN
;
A
#
# COMPACT_ATOMS: atom_id res chain seq x y z
N GLU A 1 13.46 9.66 38.56
CA GLU A 1 14.21 10.57 37.66
C GLU A 1 15.29 9.86 36.85
N ILE A 2 15.98 8.84 37.39
CA ILE A 2 17.07 8.13 36.70
C ILE A 2 16.57 7.34 35.48
N LEU A 3 15.36 6.81 35.47
CA LEU A 3 14.79 6.07 34.34
C LEU A 3 14.44 6.95 33.11
N ARG A 4 14.21 8.25 33.29
CA ARG A 4 13.95 9.18 32.16
C ARG A 4 15.21 9.55 31.39
N CYS A 5 16.39 9.52 31.99
CA CYS A 5 17.65 9.81 31.31
C CYS A 5 18.14 8.66 30.43
N LEU A 6 17.83 7.40 30.76
CA LEU A 6 18.25 6.23 29.95
C LEU A 6 17.51 6.10 28.63
N VAL A 7 16.22 6.43 28.61
CA VAL A 7 15.40 6.35 27.37
C VAL A 7 15.79 7.41 26.33
N GLY A 8 16.29 8.57 26.77
CA GLY A 8 16.74 9.64 25.86
C GLY A 8 18.07 9.34 25.17
N SER A 9 18.97 8.57 25.83
CA SER A 9 20.29 8.28 25.27
C SER A 9 20.24 7.21 24.18
N GLU A 10 19.37 6.23 24.27
CA GLU A 10 19.24 5.16 23.26
C GLU A 10 18.62 5.70 21.95
N MET A 11 17.70 6.64 22.01
CA MET A 11 17.17 7.29 20.81
C MET A 11 18.23 8.08 20.05
N CYS A 12 19.07 8.83 20.77
CA CYS A 12 20.16 9.61 20.14
C CYS A 12 21.23 8.74 19.48
N ILE A 13 21.51 7.56 20.01
CA ILE A 13 22.51 6.65 19.44
C ILE A 13 21.96 5.97 18.17
N ARG A 14 20.70 5.59 18.15
CA ARG A 14 20.07 4.96 17.00
C ARG A 14 19.94 5.92 15.82
N ASP A 15 19.60 7.18 16.06
CA ASP A 15 19.51 8.19 15.01
C ASP A 15 20.87 8.55 14.42
N ARG A 16 21.93 8.58 15.23
CA ARG A 16 23.31 8.79 14.76
C ARG A 16 23.83 7.59 13.96
N CYS A 17 23.54 6.36 14.37
CA CYS A 17 23.90 5.17 13.60
C CYS A 17 23.18 5.10 12.27
N MET A 18 21.88 5.45 12.22
CA MET A 18 21.10 5.50 10.97
C MET A 18 21.62 6.62 10.04
N ALA A 19 21.99 7.77 10.57
CA ALA A 19 22.58 8.84 9.78
C ALA A 19 23.97 8.45 9.23
N LEU A 20 24.77 7.73 9.99
CA LEU A 20 26.10 7.23 9.57
C LEU A 20 25.97 6.16 8.47
N ILE A 21 25.03 5.25 8.61
CA ILE A 21 24.74 4.20 7.60
C ILE A 21 24.25 4.83 6.30
N THR A 22 23.35 5.82 6.37
CA THR A 22 22.90 6.56 5.18
C THR A 22 24.03 7.34 4.52
N TYR A 23 24.94 7.93 5.31
CA TYR A 23 26.11 8.64 4.77
C TYR A 23 27.08 7.68 4.06
N ILE A 24 27.34 6.51 4.63
CA ILE A 24 28.18 5.46 4.03
C ILE A 24 27.53 4.90 2.75
N LEU A 25 26.24 4.67 2.75
CA LEU A 25 25.47 4.18 1.59
C LEU A 25 25.44 5.18 0.43
N ILE A 26 25.59 6.47 0.70
CA ILE A 26 25.65 7.51 -0.33
C ILE A 26 27.13 7.76 -0.75
N ALA A 27 28.06 7.77 0.18
CA ALA A 27 29.46 8.06 -0.08
C ALA A 27 30.14 6.97 -0.94
N ILE A 28 29.84 5.70 -0.70
CA ILE A 28 30.42 4.58 -1.47
C ILE A 28 30.05 4.65 -2.95
N PRO A 29 28.78 4.82 -3.38
CA PRO A 29 28.44 4.96 -4.79
C PRO A 29 29.05 6.21 -5.43
N VAL A 30 29.14 7.33 -4.70
CA VAL A 30 29.74 8.58 -5.21
C VAL A 30 31.25 8.41 -5.45
N CYS A 31 31.95 7.76 -4.52
CA CYS A 31 33.38 7.45 -4.70
C CYS A 31 33.62 6.45 -5.85
N LEU A 32 32.79 5.43 -5.99
CA LEU A 32 32.85 4.50 -7.11
C LEU A 32 32.57 5.19 -8.44
N LEU A 33 31.63 6.11 -8.50
CA LEU A 33 31.36 6.94 -9.69
C LEU A 33 32.56 7.82 -10.05
N ALA A 34 33.21 8.44 -9.08
CA ALA A 34 34.38 9.23 -9.32
C ALA A 34 35.56 8.40 -9.87
N ILE A 35 35.77 7.19 -9.32
CA ILE A 35 36.79 6.25 -9.81
C ILE A 35 36.49 5.80 -11.24
N ILE A 36 35.24 5.48 -11.54
CA ILE A 36 34.82 5.05 -12.87
C ILE A 36 34.94 6.18 -13.88
N LEU A 37 34.58 7.41 -13.52
CA LEU A 37 34.77 8.59 -14.35
C LEU A 37 36.26 8.87 -14.61
N TRP A 38 37.10 8.68 -13.61
CA TRP A 38 38.56 8.84 -13.74
C TRP A 38 39.16 7.77 -14.66
N LEU A 39 38.75 6.50 -14.50
CA LEU A 39 39.15 5.40 -15.40
C LEU A 39 38.65 5.63 -16.82
N TYR A 40 37.42 6.14 -16.97
CA TYR A 40 36.80 6.48 -18.25
C TYR A 40 37.59 7.60 -18.96
N PHE A 41 37.97 8.66 -18.24
CA PHE A 41 38.75 9.77 -18.80
C PHE A 41 40.15 9.33 -19.26
N ASN A 42 40.78 8.41 -18.53
CA ASN A 42 42.07 7.81 -18.93
C ASN A 42 41.93 6.84 -20.10
N TYR A 43 40.79 6.12 -20.21
CA TYR A 43 40.51 5.20 -21.31
C TYR A 43 40.10 5.93 -22.59
N TRP A 44 39.49 7.11 -22.50
CA TRP A 44 39.04 7.90 -23.66
C TRP A 44 40.24 8.41 -24.50
N LYS A 45 41.40 8.50 -23.92
CA LYS A 45 42.64 8.77 -24.65
C LYS A 45 43.03 7.65 -25.63
N TYR A 46 42.43 6.44 -25.48
CA TYR A 46 42.93 5.28 -26.23
C TYR A 46 41.99 4.70 -27.31
N LYS A 47 40.63 4.85 -27.28
CA LYS A 47 39.79 4.28 -28.36
C LYS A 47 38.36 4.85 -28.47
N ARG A 48 38.07 5.45 -29.60
CA ARG A 48 36.78 6.03 -30.03
C ARG A 48 35.87 5.02 -30.71
N LYS A 49 35.21 4.10 -30.02
CA LYS A 49 34.01 3.41 -30.56
C LYS A 49 33.44 2.43 -29.54
N ASN A 50 32.27 2.57 -29.04
CA ASN A 50 31.46 1.71 -28.18
C ASN A 50 31.13 2.24 -26.76
N HIS A 51 31.05 3.54 -26.58
CA HIS A 51 30.94 4.13 -25.22
C HIS A 51 29.50 4.29 -24.73
N PHE A 52 28.49 4.21 -25.62
CA PHE A 52 27.10 4.46 -25.25
C PHE A 52 26.47 3.31 -24.42
N ILE A 53 26.87 2.07 -24.71
CA ILE A 53 26.34 0.86 -24.02
C ILE A 53 26.85 0.80 -22.57
N LEU A 54 28.10 1.19 -22.34
CA LEU A 54 28.70 1.16 -21.00
C LEU A 54 28.06 2.20 -20.07
N LEU A 55 27.67 3.35 -20.61
CA LEU A 55 26.97 4.41 -19.89
C LEU A 55 25.57 3.98 -19.45
N ILE A 56 24.83 3.29 -20.31
CA ILE A 56 23.49 2.76 -19.99
C ILE A 56 23.57 1.69 -18.90
N LEU A 57 24.56 0.79 -18.95
CA LEU A 57 24.76 -0.24 -17.93
C LEU A 57 25.13 0.32 -16.55
N LEU A 58 25.82 1.46 -16.50
CA LEU A 58 26.21 2.12 -15.25
C LEU A 58 25.05 2.90 -14.59
N PHE A 59 24.09 3.41 -15.38
CA PHE A 59 22.92 4.13 -14.85
C PHE A 59 21.76 3.18 -14.46
N TYR A 60 21.76 1.94 -14.96
CA TYR A 60 20.67 0.99 -14.68
C TYR A 60 20.46 0.69 -13.17
N PRO A 61 21.50 0.46 -12.35
CA PRO A 61 21.30 0.23 -10.92
C PRO A 61 20.84 1.48 -10.15
N VAL A 62 21.24 2.69 -10.59
CA VAL A 62 20.84 3.93 -9.92
C VAL A 62 19.35 4.24 -10.16
N LEU A 63 18.84 3.95 -11.37
CA LEU A 63 17.40 4.10 -11.69
C LEU A 63 16.54 3.07 -10.94
N SER A 64 17.02 1.84 -10.76
CA SER A 64 16.31 0.83 -9.97
C SER A 64 16.29 1.15 -8.47
N TYR A 65 17.33 1.77 -7.94
CA TYR A 65 17.37 2.24 -6.54
C TYR A 65 16.43 3.42 -6.30
N ALA A 66 16.29 4.34 -7.25
CA ALA A 66 15.37 5.47 -7.14
C ALA A 66 13.90 5.02 -7.13
N GLN A 67 13.54 3.97 -7.87
CA GLN A 67 12.21 3.38 -7.83
C GLN A 67 11.93 2.62 -6.51
N TYR A 68 12.95 2.08 -5.86
CA TYR A 68 12.81 1.37 -4.58
C TYR A 68 12.64 2.34 -3.39
N MET A 69 13.19 3.55 -3.47
CA MET A 69 13.09 4.56 -2.40
C MET A 69 11.72 5.25 -2.32
N ASP A 70 10.85 5.15 -3.32
CA ASP A 70 9.53 5.82 -3.30
C ASP A 70 8.39 4.96 -2.74
N LYS A 71 8.65 3.72 -2.39
CA LYS A 71 7.72 2.91 -1.59
C LYS A 71 7.83 3.32 -0.13
N THR A 72 7.24 4.45 0.21
CA THR A 72 6.93 4.75 1.61
C THR A 72 6.09 3.59 2.12
N GLN A 73 6.67 2.78 2.98
CA GLN A 73 5.97 1.69 3.63
C GLN A 73 4.94 2.31 4.57
N CYS A 74 3.70 2.43 4.11
CA CYS A 74 2.61 2.74 4.99
C CYS A 74 2.29 1.45 5.74
N LYS A 75 2.36 1.49 7.05
CA LYS A 75 1.87 0.38 7.89
C LYS A 75 0.35 0.49 7.96
N ILE A 76 -0.33 -0.56 7.52
CA ILE A 76 -1.79 -0.65 7.58
C ILE A 76 -2.12 -1.82 8.48
N SER A 77 -2.98 -1.59 9.46
CA SER A 77 -3.43 -2.59 10.42
C SER A 77 -4.93 -2.50 10.66
N PHE A 78 -5.53 -3.61 11.05
CA PHE A 78 -6.89 -3.58 11.59
C PHE A 78 -6.87 -2.86 12.95
N SER A 79 -7.85 -1.97 13.18
CA SER A 79 -8.01 -1.31 14.47
C SER A 79 -8.79 -2.13 15.48
N SER A 80 -9.64 -3.05 15.01
CA SER A 80 -10.58 -3.82 15.85
C SER A 80 -10.21 -5.30 16.01
N HIS A 81 -9.20 -5.82 15.30
CA HIS A 81 -8.84 -7.25 15.30
C HIS A 81 -7.36 -7.43 15.55
N ALA A 82 -7.00 -7.57 16.83
CA ALA A 82 -5.61 -7.56 17.33
C ALA A 82 -4.75 -8.79 16.94
N ASN A 83 -5.31 -9.84 16.34
CA ASN A 83 -4.67 -11.16 16.34
C ASN A 83 -4.15 -11.69 15.00
N GLN A 84 -4.15 -10.90 13.93
CA GLN A 84 -3.54 -11.34 12.68
C GLN A 84 -2.41 -10.38 12.27
N ALA A 85 -1.34 -10.47 13.02
CA ALA A 85 -0.12 -9.68 12.76
C ALA A 85 0.36 -9.89 11.32
N GLY A 86 0.31 -8.81 10.54
CA GLY A 86 0.91 -8.70 9.22
C GLY A 86 0.07 -9.15 8.02
N LYS A 87 -1.06 -9.83 8.21
CA LYS A 87 -1.99 -10.19 7.13
C LYS A 87 -3.27 -9.38 7.26
N LEU A 88 -3.61 -8.61 6.23
CA LEU A 88 -4.91 -7.92 6.14
C LEU A 88 -5.98 -8.93 5.66
N GLU A 89 -6.14 -10.01 6.41
CA GLU A 89 -7.09 -11.09 6.17
C GLU A 89 -8.02 -11.22 7.37
N TYR A 90 -9.29 -11.40 7.11
CA TYR A 90 -10.32 -11.53 8.11
C TYR A 90 -11.34 -12.58 7.71
N THR A 91 -11.78 -13.41 8.64
CA THR A 91 -12.79 -14.46 8.42
C THR A 91 -14.01 -14.19 9.28
N GLN A 92 -15.16 -14.12 8.66
CA GLN A 92 -16.45 -13.99 9.34
C GLN A 92 -17.51 -14.78 8.59
N ASP A 93 -18.35 -15.54 9.32
CA ASP A 93 -19.46 -16.33 8.79
C ASP A 93 -19.08 -17.26 7.63
N GLY A 94 -17.87 -17.79 7.64
CA GLY A 94 -17.35 -18.66 6.58
C GLY A 94 -16.89 -17.92 5.31
N ILE A 95 -16.89 -16.59 5.35
CA ILE A 95 -16.34 -15.75 4.28
C ILE A 95 -14.98 -15.23 4.72
N ILE A 96 -13.99 -15.36 3.84
CA ILE A 96 -12.62 -14.85 4.05
C ILE A 96 -12.43 -13.60 3.20
N TYR A 97 -12.00 -12.52 3.83
CA TYR A 97 -11.68 -11.26 3.18
C TYR A 97 -10.19 -11.02 3.22
N ARG A 98 -9.58 -10.71 2.08
CA ARG A 98 -8.18 -10.27 1.98
C ARG A 98 -8.15 -8.88 1.39
N PHE A 99 -7.48 -7.97 2.08
CA PHE A 99 -7.36 -6.58 1.65
C PHE A 99 -5.93 -6.32 1.19
N THR A 100 -5.81 -5.75 -0.01
CA THR A 100 -4.53 -5.25 -0.55
C THR A 100 -4.71 -3.75 -0.78
N PRO A 101 -4.31 -2.92 0.22
CA PRO A 101 -4.51 -1.49 0.15
C PRO A 101 -3.50 -0.83 -0.77
N GLU A 102 -4.00 0.06 -1.62
CA GLU A 102 -3.21 0.99 -2.43
C GLU A 102 -3.60 2.42 -2.07
N SER A 103 -2.81 3.40 -2.52
CA SER A 103 -3.02 4.79 -2.12
C SER A 103 -4.33 5.41 -2.62
N ASN A 104 -4.88 4.92 -3.72
CA ASN A 104 -6.06 5.45 -4.42
C ASN A 104 -7.23 4.46 -4.52
N ALA A 105 -6.95 3.17 -4.43
CA ALA A 105 -7.97 2.13 -4.49
C ALA A 105 -7.51 0.92 -3.67
N TRP A 106 -8.43 0.07 -3.23
CA TRP A 106 -8.12 -1.13 -2.48
C TRP A 106 -8.62 -2.36 -3.22
N LYS A 107 -7.75 -3.35 -3.37
CA LYS A 107 -8.14 -4.65 -3.88
C LYS A 107 -8.70 -5.48 -2.73
N ILE A 108 -9.91 -6.00 -2.89
CA ILE A 108 -10.59 -6.87 -1.94
C ILE A 108 -10.80 -8.22 -2.61
N THR A 109 -10.18 -9.25 -2.06
CA THR A 109 -10.44 -10.63 -2.45
C THR A 109 -11.36 -11.27 -1.42
N ILE A 110 -12.45 -11.85 -1.88
CA ILE A 110 -13.50 -12.41 -1.03
C ILE A 110 -13.68 -13.87 -1.42
N LYS A 111 -13.36 -14.75 -0.50
CA LYS A 111 -13.49 -16.20 -0.67
C LYS A 111 -14.67 -16.72 0.14
N ASN A 112 -15.59 -17.36 -0.53
CA ASN A 112 -16.73 -18.01 0.09
C ASN A 112 -16.36 -19.45 0.46
N ASN A 113 -16.14 -19.70 1.74
CA ASN A 113 -15.89 -21.04 2.27
C ASN A 113 -17.16 -21.79 2.71
N THR A 114 -18.33 -21.19 2.53
CA THR A 114 -19.61 -21.82 2.88
C THR A 114 -20.07 -22.78 1.76
N ASN A 115 -21.08 -23.57 2.07
CA ASN A 115 -21.77 -24.45 1.10
C ASN A 115 -23.01 -23.79 0.51
N LYS A 116 -23.04 -22.46 0.45
CA LYS A 116 -24.14 -21.66 -0.11
C LYS A 116 -23.55 -20.49 -0.88
N ASN A 117 -24.22 -20.04 -1.93
CA ASN A 117 -23.81 -18.84 -2.63
C ASN A 117 -23.84 -17.62 -1.71
N ALA A 118 -22.83 -16.77 -1.80
CA ALA A 118 -22.81 -15.47 -1.14
C ALA A 118 -23.09 -14.37 -2.16
N ARG A 119 -23.73 -13.27 -1.74
CA ARG A 119 -24.04 -12.11 -2.57
C ARG A 119 -23.52 -10.86 -1.90
N ILE A 120 -22.85 -10.01 -2.67
CA ILE A 120 -22.35 -8.71 -2.20
C ILE A 120 -22.96 -7.64 -3.08
N ASN A 121 -23.60 -6.65 -2.44
CA ASN A 121 -24.13 -5.48 -3.14
C ASN A 121 -23.18 -4.29 -2.91
N TRP A 122 -22.39 -3.94 -3.93
CA TRP A 122 -21.39 -2.87 -3.84
C TRP A 122 -22.01 -1.48 -3.68
N GLU A 123 -23.18 -1.23 -4.28
CA GLU A 123 -23.86 0.06 -4.16
C GLU A 123 -24.31 0.38 -2.74
N LYS A 124 -24.69 -0.65 -1.98
CA LYS A 124 -25.07 -0.50 -0.57
C LYS A 124 -23.86 -0.49 0.37
N GLY A 125 -22.67 -0.76 -0.15
CA GLY A 125 -21.43 -0.70 0.61
C GLY A 125 -21.04 0.74 0.95
N SER A 126 -20.26 0.89 2.01
CA SER A 126 -19.73 2.19 2.45
C SER A 126 -18.22 2.18 2.61
N PHE A 127 -17.58 3.23 2.13
CA PHE A 127 -16.17 3.50 2.30
C PHE A 127 -16.02 4.79 3.12
N ILE A 128 -15.51 4.68 4.34
CA ILE A 128 -15.46 5.80 5.30
C ILE A 128 -13.99 6.16 5.54
N ILE A 129 -13.63 7.41 5.27
CA ILE A 129 -12.25 7.92 5.41
C ILE A 129 -12.27 9.06 6.43
N ASN A 130 -11.56 8.90 7.54
CA ASN A 130 -11.52 9.89 8.64
C ASN A 130 -12.91 10.35 9.07
N GLY A 131 -13.86 9.41 9.20
CA GLY A 131 -15.24 9.66 9.60
C GLY A 131 -16.16 10.19 8.47
N LYS A 132 -15.65 10.46 7.28
CA LYS A 132 -16.48 10.88 6.13
C LYS A 132 -16.92 9.68 5.34
N ALA A 133 -18.20 9.37 5.36
CA ALA A 133 -18.79 8.27 4.62
C ALA A 133 -18.96 8.62 3.13
N SER A 134 -18.77 7.61 2.30
CA SER A 134 -19.01 7.64 0.85
C SER A 134 -19.47 6.26 0.39
N GLY A 135 -20.12 6.18 -0.76
CA GLY A 135 -20.39 4.89 -1.41
C GLY A 135 -19.10 4.22 -1.89
N ILE A 136 -19.20 2.95 -2.19
CA ILE A 136 -18.15 2.18 -2.85
C ILE A 136 -18.33 2.29 -4.36
N SER A 137 -17.24 2.50 -5.09
CA SER A 137 -17.20 2.39 -6.55
C SER A 137 -16.17 1.36 -6.96
N LEU A 138 -16.51 0.52 -7.91
CA LEU A 138 -15.58 -0.45 -8.52
C LEU A 138 -14.59 0.30 -9.42
N TYR A 139 -13.36 -0.20 -9.54
CA TYR A 139 -12.29 0.38 -10.35
C TYR A 139 -11.56 -0.71 -11.14
N PRO A 140 -11.23 -0.51 -12.43
CA PRO A 140 -11.58 0.64 -13.27
C PRO A 140 -13.09 0.73 -13.49
N PHE A 141 -13.59 1.97 -13.71
CA PHE A 141 -15.01 2.20 -13.92
C PHE A 141 -15.40 1.65 -15.29
N THR A 142 -16.17 0.58 -15.29
CA THR A 142 -16.85 0.06 -16.48
C THR A 142 -18.35 0.26 -16.30
N SER A 143 -19.03 0.70 -17.35
CA SER A 143 -20.49 0.87 -17.34
C SER A 143 -21.23 -0.45 -17.10
N ASP A 144 -20.55 -1.58 -17.30
CA ASP A 144 -21.11 -2.92 -17.32
C ASP A 144 -20.83 -3.70 -16.02
N ASP A 145 -20.16 -3.07 -15.02
CA ASP A 145 -19.93 -3.72 -13.74
C ASP A 145 -21.23 -3.94 -12.99
N PRO A 146 -21.56 -5.18 -12.62
CA PRO A 146 -22.79 -5.46 -11.92
C PRO A 146 -22.74 -4.85 -10.51
N PRO A 147 -23.84 -4.22 -10.04
CA PRO A 147 -23.92 -3.66 -8.70
C PRO A 147 -23.84 -4.73 -7.62
N THR A 148 -24.09 -5.99 -8.00
CA THR A 148 -24.09 -7.14 -7.10
C THR A 148 -23.29 -8.28 -7.70
N ASP A 149 -22.31 -8.78 -6.95
CA ASP A 149 -21.59 -10.00 -7.27
C ASP A 149 -22.16 -11.21 -6.55
N VAL A 150 -22.24 -12.34 -7.25
CA VAL A 150 -22.60 -13.63 -6.68
C VAL A 150 -21.34 -14.49 -6.62
N ILE A 151 -20.95 -14.87 -5.40
CA ILE A 151 -19.79 -15.72 -5.16
C ILE A 151 -20.31 -17.13 -4.90
N LYS A 152 -20.06 -18.04 -5.83
CA LYS A 152 -20.46 -19.43 -5.69
C LYS A 152 -19.81 -20.06 -4.45
N GLU A 153 -20.38 -21.14 -3.99
CA GLU A 153 -19.80 -21.95 -2.92
C GLU A 153 -18.35 -22.33 -3.25
N LYS A 154 -17.48 -22.31 -2.24
CA LYS A 154 -16.03 -22.65 -2.33
C LYS A 154 -15.23 -21.86 -3.39
N SER A 155 -15.80 -20.77 -3.90
CA SER A 155 -15.14 -19.92 -4.90
C SER A 155 -14.68 -18.58 -4.31
N GLU A 156 -13.89 -17.84 -5.08
CA GLU A 156 -13.42 -16.51 -4.71
C GLU A 156 -13.60 -15.50 -5.85
N ILE A 157 -13.76 -14.25 -5.48
CA ILE A 157 -13.73 -13.13 -6.41
C ILE A 157 -12.77 -12.06 -5.91
N THR A 158 -12.26 -11.27 -6.83
CA THR A 158 -11.41 -10.12 -6.50
C THR A 158 -11.97 -8.87 -7.19
N ARG A 159 -12.16 -7.80 -6.41
CA ARG A 159 -12.58 -6.49 -6.91
C ARG A 159 -11.67 -5.41 -6.39
N THR A 160 -11.41 -4.43 -7.21
CA THR A 160 -10.73 -3.20 -6.79
C THR A 160 -11.78 -2.14 -6.53
N VAL A 161 -11.74 -1.52 -5.35
CA VAL A 161 -12.75 -0.58 -4.89
C VAL A 161 -12.11 0.74 -4.44
N THR A 162 -12.87 1.81 -4.56
CA THR A 162 -12.50 3.13 -4.04
C THR A 162 -13.72 3.85 -3.48
N ALA A 163 -13.50 4.91 -2.72
CA ALA A 163 -14.59 5.76 -2.25
C ALA A 163 -15.11 6.64 -3.40
N SER A 164 -16.42 6.65 -3.63
CA SER A 164 -17.05 7.38 -4.75
C SER A 164 -16.71 8.86 -4.75
N ASN A 165 -16.60 9.50 -3.58
CA ASN A 165 -16.26 10.92 -3.44
C ASN A 165 -14.81 11.26 -3.83
N LEU A 166 -13.95 10.26 -4.02
CA LEU A 166 -12.57 10.45 -4.47
C LEU A 166 -12.45 10.48 -5.99
N ILE A 167 -13.52 10.12 -6.70
CA ILE A 167 -13.55 10.07 -8.16
C ILE A 167 -13.79 11.47 -8.70
N LYS A 168 -12.92 11.92 -9.58
CA LYS A 168 -13.05 13.19 -10.32
C LYS A 168 -12.84 12.94 -11.82
N GLY A 169 -13.94 12.74 -12.55
CA GLY A 169 -13.89 12.33 -13.95
C GLY A 169 -13.17 10.98 -14.10
N LYS A 170 -12.10 10.94 -14.89
CA LYS A 170 -11.28 9.72 -15.09
C LYS A 170 -10.19 9.50 -14.02
N LYS A 171 -10.02 10.43 -13.07
CA LYS A 171 -8.98 10.37 -12.04
C LYS A 171 -9.56 9.95 -10.69
N VAL A 172 -8.80 9.15 -9.94
CA VAL A 172 -9.12 8.81 -8.56
C VAL A 172 -8.10 9.50 -7.65
N ASN A 173 -8.60 10.30 -6.72
CA ASN A 173 -7.78 10.93 -5.69
C ASN A 173 -7.29 9.89 -4.67
N LYS A 174 -6.22 10.24 -3.98
CA LYS A 174 -5.63 9.35 -2.98
C LYS A 174 -6.49 9.27 -1.73
N ILE A 175 -6.72 8.07 -1.23
CA ILE A 175 -7.33 7.76 0.08
C ILE A 175 -6.43 8.30 1.19
N TYR A 176 -5.12 8.10 1.05
CA TYR A 176 -4.07 8.62 1.93
C TYR A 176 -2.85 9.04 1.11
N SER A 177 -2.10 10.00 1.62
CA SER A 177 -0.83 10.42 1.04
C SER A 177 0.23 10.53 2.13
N LYS A 178 1.50 10.31 1.76
CA LYS A 178 2.64 10.46 2.67
C LYS A 178 2.63 11.80 3.40
N ARG A 179 2.36 12.90 2.66
CA ARG A 179 2.29 14.24 3.22
C ARG A 179 1.21 14.37 4.29
N ASN A 180 0.03 13.82 4.03
CA ASN A 180 -1.08 13.86 4.99
C ASN A 180 -0.81 12.97 6.21
N LEU A 181 -0.24 11.78 6.01
CA LEU A 181 0.13 10.90 7.12
C LEU A 181 1.22 11.51 8.00
N LYS A 182 2.25 12.15 7.41
CA LYS A 182 3.28 12.87 8.18
C LYS A 182 2.69 14.02 8.99
N ARG A 183 1.69 14.75 8.47
CA ARG A 183 1.06 15.87 9.14
C ARG A 183 0.06 15.45 10.22
N ASN A 184 -0.74 14.44 9.94
CA ASN A 184 -1.87 14.02 10.79
C ASN A 184 -1.59 12.75 11.61
N GLY A 185 -0.42 12.12 11.43
CA GLY A 185 0.00 10.89 12.09
C GLY A 185 -0.69 9.63 11.56
N ARG A 186 -1.99 9.68 11.29
CA ARG A 186 -2.78 8.52 10.88
C ARG A 186 -3.96 8.92 9.98
N THR A 187 -4.47 7.93 9.24
CA THR A 187 -5.74 8.00 8.51
C THR A 187 -6.56 6.77 8.87
N SER A 188 -7.80 6.97 9.33
CA SER A 188 -8.74 5.86 9.54
C SER A 188 -9.46 5.55 8.23
N VAL A 189 -9.60 4.27 7.92
CA VAL A 189 -10.35 3.76 6.78
C VAL A 189 -11.27 2.66 7.28
N ASN A 190 -12.57 2.82 7.08
CA ASN A 190 -13.55 1.80 7.44
C ASN A 190 -14.29 1.39 6.17
N ILE A 191 -14.47 0.09 5.99
CA ILE A 191 -15.19 -0.48 4.85
C ILE A 191 -16.33 -1.32 5.41
N ALA A 192 -17.55 -1.00 5.00
CA ALA A 192 -18.73 -1.78 5.34
C ALA A 192 -19.26 -2.46 4.06
N LEU A 193 -19.28 -3.79 4.06
CA LEU A 193 -19.72 -4.61 2.93
C LEU A 193 -21.02 -5.32 3.29
N PRO A 194 -22.12 -5.06 2.57
CA PRO A 194 -23.35 -5.83 2.74
C PRO A 194 -23.18 -7.19 2.07
N ILE A 195 -23.36 -8.25 2.85
CA ILE A 195 -23.26 -9.62 2.38
C ILE A 195 -24.52 -10.41 2.75
N GLY A 196 -24.97 -11.24 1.83
CA GLY A 196 -26.04 -12.21 2.05
C GLY A 196 -25.52 -13.61 1.75
N ILE A 197 -25.80 -14.59 2.60
CA ILE A 197 -25.39 -15.98 2.42
C ILE A 197 -26.63 -16.85 2.25
N GLY A 198 -26.78 -17.48 1.07
CA GLY A 198 -27.95 -18.26 0.71
C GLY A 198 -29.22 -17.39 0.69
N ASN A 199 -30.22 -17.80 1.43
CA ASN A 199 -31.51 -17.10 1.55
C ASN A 199 -31.61 -16.19 2.79
N LYS A 200 -30.49 -16.00 3.52
CA LYS A 200 -30.47 -15.11 4.67
C LYS A 200 -30.54 -13.64 4.23
N PRO A 201 -31.15 -12.76 5.04
CA PRO A 201 -31.13 -11.32 4.78
C PRO A 201 -29.67 -10.83 4.73
N GLN A 202 -29.43 -9.75 3.97
CA GLN A 202 -28.13 -9.10 3.94
C GLN A 202 -27.81 -8.49 5.30
N PHE A 203 -26.55 -8.64 5.72
CA PHE A 203 -25.98 -8.02 6.91
C PHE A 203 -24.65 -7.37 6.54
N PHE A 204 -24.16 -6.45 7.38
CA PHE A 204 -22.95 -5.72 7.11
C PHE A 204 -21.76 -6.34 7.85
N HIS A 205 -20.70 -6.67 7.09
CA HIS A 205 -19.37 -6.89 7.65
C HIS A 205 -18.62 -5.56 7.64
N ILE A 206 -18.13 -5.14 8.80
CA ILE A 206 -17.45 -3.85 8.98
C ILE A 206 -15.99 -4.11 9.31
N PHE A 207 -15.11 -3.48 8.52
CA PHE A 207 -13.65 -3.59 8.65
C PHE A 207 -13.09 -2.21 8.96
N ASN A 208 -12.36 -2.09 10.07
CA ASN A 208 -11.76 -0.86 10.54
C ASN A 208 -10.24 -0.93 10.43
N PHE A 209 -9.65 0.01 9.70
CA PHE A 209 -8.21 0.06 9.43
C PHE A 209 -7.62 1.38 9.92
N ILE A 210 -6.36 1.32 10.32
CA ILE A 210 -5.53 2.49 10.59
C ILE A 210 -4.34 2.45 9.65
N VAL A 211 -4.16 3.52 8.90
CA VAL A 211 -3.02 3.75 8.02
C VAL A 211 -2.09 4.73 8.70
N THR A 212 -0.84 4.34 8.93
CA THR A 212 0.22 5.18 9.49
C THR A 212 1.40 5.28 8.52
N ALA A 213 2.18 6.34 8.60
CA ALA A 213 3.49 6.40 7.96
C ALA A 213 4.51 5.66 8.85
N ASN A 214 5.39 4.89 8.25
CA ASN A 214 6.61 4.40 8.89
C ASN A 214 7.67 5.49 8.82
#